data_1230ed0f619af25c14aaca3299025222
#
_entry.id   1230ed0f619af25c14aaca3299025222
#
_cell.length_a   1.000
_cell.length_b   1.000
_cell.length_c   1.000
_cell.angle_alpha   90.00
_cell.angle_beta   90.00
_cell.angle_gamma   90.00
#
_symmetry.space_group_name_H-M   'P 1'
#
loop_
_entity.id
_entity.type
_entity.pdbx_description
1 polymer ?
#
loop_
_entity_poly.entity_id
_entity_poly.type
_entity_poly.pdbx_seq_one_letter_code
_entity_poly.pdbx_strand_id
1 'polypeptide(L)'
;MNRENVNKDTPLYPGMQPDLKVEVAIIGAGTSGLYTAFRLVTDNKYKGNEVQIFDMSDRLGGRLESVVMPGMNFWGELGGMRYLTSQEIVTTLIEGYPLKEQDLNKRTPVLKDKMTPIPFHMGEPEKLLMYIRKERFKQNAWTEEQKHDNKLITRYYLNEEDEGFSSDQLFNKIIYNVLMADSWVAETYKELIIADPNGYDYTFKLTSRDWDAIKPRLIYNFPGSPYDKRLVNDIGFWNLIKDQVSQEGYEFLANAGGYYSNTINWNSAEAFPYMVGDFSADTTYKTIEEGYDSIAYAVANAYMEHEGARIWSENKLITFTKDHHLPHTHKYELTLLNIQSNTTWKVYANSLVLGMPRKSLELLDQNNFFFDASKQEKLNENIRSIIMEPAFKILMGFERPWWRDLDIHSGHSITDLPMRQCYYFGTDDETKNSMLLGSYGDMETETFWKALSDDKVLFKVKAAKSASLEALHKLDDVQATQFMVNELMNQLRELHGDSVDIPEPYVTYFRDWTDDPYGAGYHAWKAGFSVKEVMPYMRKPLADEQIHIIGEAYSDQQGWVEGAFCEAEKMLQTHFKLDWPYWLDREYYLGW
;
A
#
# COMPACT_ATOMS: atom_id res chain seq x y z
N MET A 1 -24.26 7.60 17.30
CA MET A 1 -23.55 6.33 17.46
C MET A 1 -22.23 6.61 18.15
N ASN A 2 -21.88 5.85 19.19
CA ASN A 2 -20.59 6.03 19.88
C ASN A 2 -19.48 5.60 18.90
N ARG A 3 -18.69 6.57 18.44
CA ARG A 3 -17.59 6.38 17.46
C ARG A 3 -16.24 6.05 18.11
N GLU A 4 -16.23 5.71 19.39
CA GLU A 4 -15.00 5.52 20.18
C GLU A 4 -14.66 4.05 20.40
N ASN A 5 -14.66 3.25 19.32
CA ASN A 5 -14.22 1.86 19.45
C ASN A 5 -12.68 1.74 19.46
N VAL A 6 -11.97 2.67 18.79
CA VAL A 6 -10.52 2.78 18.80
C VAL A 6 -10.12 4.15 19.31
N ASN A 7 -9.27 4.17 20.34
CA ASN A 7 -8.72 5.41 20.85
C ASN A 7 -7.64 5.94 19.90
N LYS A 8 -7.95 7.02 19.16
CA LYS A 8 -6.98 7.72 18.30
C LYS A 8 -6.21 8.84 19.02
N ASP A 9 -6.47 9.06 20.31
CA ASP A 9 -5.72 9.99 21.17
C ASP A 9 -4.55 9.29 21.86
N THR A 10 -3.89 8.35 21.18
CA THR A 10 -2.68 7.68 21.69
C THR A 10 -1.65 8.71 22.13
N PRO A 11 -1.14 8.67 23.38
CA PRO A 11 -0.19 9.65 23.86
C PRO A 11 1.11 9.63 23.05
N LEU A 12 1.45 10.74 22.42
CA LEU A 12 2.71 10.98 21.74
C LEU A 12 3.59 11.90 22.58
N TYR A 13 4.88 11.67 22.57
CA TYR A 13 5.85 12.40 23.36
C TYR A 13 6.78 13.22 22.45
N PRO A 14 6.45 14.50 22.17
CA PRO A 14 7.25 15.35 21.27
C PRO A 14 8.52 15.90 21.97
N GLY A 15 8.75 15.54 23.22
CA GLY A 15 9.92 15.99 23.99
C GLY A 15 11.18 15.19 23.71
N MET A 16 12.18 15.37 24.58
CA MET A 16 13.47 14.70 24.56
C MET A 16 13.79 14.16 25.96
N GLN A 17 14.53 13.07 26.02
CA GLN A 17 15.14 12.55 27.24
C GLN A 17 16.61 12.23 26.94
N PRO A 18 17.51 13.22 27.07
CA PRO A 18 18.93 13.02 26.81
C PRO A 18 19.51 11.82 27.58
N ASP A 19 20.40 11.08 26.94
CA ASP A 19 21.04 9.88 27.48
C ASP A 19 20.07 8.73 27.83
N LEU A 20 18.90 8.69 27.17
CA LEU A 20 17.95 7.59 27.27
C LEU A 20 18.63 6.28 26.85
N LYS A 21 18.48 5.25 27.69
CA LYS A 21 19.02 3.91 27.44
C LYS A 21 17.90 2.91 27.26
N VAL A 22 17.98 2.14 26.17
CA VAL A 22 16.94 1.16 25.80
C VAL A 22 17.59 -0.13 25.30
N GLU A 23 16.89 -1.24 25.39
CA GLU A 23 17.33 -2.49 24.76
C GLU A 23 17.08 -2.45 23.24
N VAL A 24 15.92 -1.93 22.84
CA VAL A 24 15.52 -1.83 21.42
C VAL A 24 15.03 -0.43 21.10
N ALA A 25 15.72 0.24 20.19
CA ALA A 25 15.23 1.47 19.56
C ALA A 25 14.57 1.13 18.21
N ILE A 26 13.34 1.55 18.04
CA ILE A 26 12.58 1.37 16.80
C ILE A 26 12.40 2.74 16.14
N ILE A 27 12.82 2.87 14.88
CA ILE A 27 12.68 4.10 14.11
C ILE A 27 11.55 3.92 13.10
N GLY A 28 10.50 4.72 13.30
CA GLY A 28 9.27 4.70 12.52
C GLY A 28 8.08 4.16 13.31
N ALA A 29 7.07 5.00 13.49
CA ALA A 29 5.75 4.64 14.05
C ALA A 29 4.74 4.29 12.93
N GLY A 30 5.23 3.74 11.83
CA GLY A 30 4.41 3.06 10.84
C GLY A 30 3.99 1.66 11.34
N THR A 31 3.16 0.98 10.57
CA THR A 31 2.57 -0.32 10.97
C THR A 31 3.61 -1.35 11.37
N SER A 32 4.73 -1.47 10.64
CA SER A 32 5.80 -2.44 10.97
C SER A 32 6.51 -2.13 12.30
N GLY A 33 6.83 -0.85 12.56
CA GLY A 33 7.48 -0.45 13.82
C GLY A 33 6.57 -0.61 15.03
N LEU A 34 5.31 -0.19 14.91
CA LEU A 34 4.30 -0.36 15.93
C LEU A 34 4.06 -1.84 16.27
N TYR A 35 3.91 -2.67 15.24
CA TYR A 35 3.75 -4.11 15.39
C TYR A 35 4.97 -4.75 16.08
N THR A 36 6.17 -4.36 15.69
CA THR A 36 7.40 -4.84 16.32
C THR A 36 7.43 -4.54 17.82
N ALA A 37 7.13 -3.29 18.21
CA ALA A 37 7.07 -2.92 19.61
C ALA A 37 6.01 -3.70 20.38
N PHE A 38 4.79 -3.77 19.83
CA PHE A 38 3.67 -4.53 20.40
C PHE A 38 4.08 -5.98 20.69
N ARG A 39 4.64 -6.69 19.69
CA ARG A 39 5.04 -8.09 19.86
C ARG A 39 6.15 -8.28 20.91
N LEU A 40 7.18 -7.41 20.90
CA LEU A 40 8.30 -7.49 21.85
C LEU A 40 7.87 -7.37 23.31
N VAL A 41 6.89 -6.52 23.60
CA VAL A 41 6.44 -6.31 24.98
C VAL A 41 5.31 -7.27 25.38
N THR A 42 4.40 -7.62 24.46
CA THR A 42 3.28 -8.52 24.75
C THR A 42 3.74 -9.95 24.98
N ASP A 43 4.76 -10.42 24.25
CA ASP A 43 5.38 -11.74 24.48
C ASP A 43 6.35 -11.74 25.67
N ASN A 44 6.39 -10.67 26.46
CA ASN A 44 7.26 -10.50 27.63
C ASN A 44 8.76 -10.68 27.34
N LYS A 45 9.18 -10.44 26.08
CA LYS A 45 10.60 -10.45 25.73
C LYS A 45 11.34 -9.28 26.35
N TYR A 46 10.68 -8.12 26.36
CA TYR A 46 11.16 -6.89 26.96
C TYR A 46 10.03 -6.18 27.72
N LYS A 47 10.41 -5.29 28.65
CA LYS A 47 9.47 -4.36 29.29
C LYS A 47 9.22 -3.15 28.40
N GLY A 48 8.13 -2.42 28.65
CA GLY A 48 7.78 -1.24 27.86
C GLY A 48 8.87 -0.16 27.85
N ASN A 49 9.53 0.08 28.99
CA ASN A 49 10.63 1.05 29.08
C ASN A 49 11.93 0.60 28.38
N GLU A 50 12.08 -0.68 28.04
CA GLU A 50 13.23 -1.23 27.33
C GLU A 50 13.08 -1.16 25.80
N VAL A 51 11.86 -0.96 25.30
CA VAL A 51 11.53 -0.80 23.88
C VAL A 51 10.94 0.59 23.66
N GLN A 52 11.54 1.40 22.81
CA GLN A 52 11.05 2.75 22.55
C GLN A 52 10.97 3.01 21.06
N ILE A 53 9.90 3.71 20.64
CA ILE A 53 9.66 4.08 19.24
C ILE A 53 10.00 5.56 19.06
N PHE A 54 10.67 5.90 17.97
CA PHE A 54 10.99 7.27 17.57
C PHE A 54 10.46 7.52 16.16
N ASP A 55 9.70 8.59 15.99
CA ASP A 55 9.16 8.99 14.69
C ASP A 55 9.33 10.48 14.46
N MET A 56 9.58 10.86 13.22
CA MET A 56 9.75 12.26 12.87
C MET A 56 8.42 13.01 12.70
N SER A 57 7.31 12.29 12.53
CA SER A 57 5.98 12.88 12.37
C SER A 57 5.30 13.12 13.72
N ASP A 58 4.23 13.87 13.69
CA ASP A 58 3.31 14.13 14.80
C ASP A 58 2.12 13.16 14.83
N ARG A 59 2.11 12.14 13.96
CA ARG A 59 1.03 11.16 13.81
C ARG A 59 1.56 9.72 13.71
N LEU A 60 0.65 8.75 13.88
CA LEU A 60 0.92 7.32 13.76
C LEU A 60 0.48 6.78 12.39
N GLY A 61 0.91 5.55 12.07
CA GLY A 61 0.43 4.79 10.92
C GLY A 61 1.28 4.90 9.66
N GLY A 62 2.23 5.85 9.61
CA GLY A 62 3.07 6.02 8.42
C GLY A 62 2.25 6.40 7.18
N ARG A 63 2.13 5.48 6.19
CA ARG A 63 1.34 5.68 4.97
C ARG A 63 -0.13 5.25 5.09
N LEU A 64 -0.64 5.11 6.29
CA LEU A 64 -2.08 5.08 6.58
C LEU A 64 -2.50 6.44 7.11
N GLU A 65 -3.57 6.99 6.56
CA GLU A 65 -4.13 8.27 6.98
C GLU A 65 -5.60 8.31 6.62
N SER A 66 -6.45 8.30 7.63
CA SER A 66 -7.90 8.38 7.50
C SER A 66 -8.39 9.75 7.99
N VAL A 67 -9.27 10.37 7.22
CA VAL A 67 -9.77 11.72 7.51
C VAL A 67 -11.28 11.78 7.48
N VAL A 68 -11.86 12.65 8.30
CA VAL A 68 -13.29 13.01 8.27
C VAL A 68 -13.41 14.42 7.74
N MET A 69 -14.14 14.60 6.64
CA MET A 69 -14.39 15.94 6.14
C MET A 69 -15.48 16.65 6.96
N PRO A 70 -15.36 17.98 7.18
CA PRO A 70 -16.37 18.75 7.90
C PRO A 70 -17.78 18.56 7.32
N GLY A 71 -18.75 18.28 8.19
CA GLY A 71 -20.14 18.02 7.80
C GLY A 71 -20.43 16.60 7.34
N MET A 72 -19.49 15.68 7.50
CA MET A 72 -19.65 14.24 7.22
C MET A 72 -19.40 13.43 8.49
N ASN A 73 -19.88 12.20 8.49
CA ASN A 73 -19.78 11.27 9.61
C ASN A 73 -19.12 9.93 9.25
N PHE A 74 -18.39 9.86 8.18
CA PHE A 74 -17.63 8.70 7.74
C PHE A 74 -16.21 9.11 7.32
N TRP A 75 -15.32 8.11 7.17
CA TRP A 75 -13.91 8.31 6.90
C TRP A 75 -13.59 8.22 5.42
N GLY A 76 -12.67 9.07 4.96
CA GLY A 76 -11.99 8.96 3.67
C GLY A 76 -10.54 8.58 3.88
N GLU A 77 -9.96 7.89 2.91
CA GLU A 77 -8.62 7.33 3.00
C GLU A 77 -7.64 8.06 2.08
N LEU A 78 -6.66 8.71 2.67
CA LEU A 78 -5.57 9.37 1.94
C LEU A 78 -4.37 8.44 1.69
N GLY A 79 -4.21 7.42 2.53
CA GLY A 79 -3.20 6.36 2.41
C GLY A 79 -3.79 5.03 1.95
N GLY A 80 -3.31 3.92 2.53
CA GLY A 80 -3.95 2.61 2.39
C GLY A 80 -5.43 2.69 2.76
N MET A 81 -6.29 1.96 2.06
CA MET A 81 -7.74 2.10 2.21
C MET A 81 -8.51 0.80 2.41
N ARG A 82 -7.89 -0.34 2.20
CA ARG A 82 -8.54 -1.65 2.25
C ARG A 82 -7.54 -2.77 2.48
N TYR A 83 -8.05 -3.94 2.83
CA TYR A 83 -7.27 -5.17 2.96
C TYR A 83 -8.02 -6.35 2.31
N LEU A 84 -7.26 -7.38 1.97
CA LEU A 84 -7.79 -8.65 1.47
C LEU A 84 -8.13 -9.55 2.66
N THR A 85 -9.25 -10.27 2.59
CA THR A 85 -9.64 -11.22 3.65
C THR A 85 -8.66 -12.40 3.80
N SER A 86 -7.81 -12.63 2.80
CA SER A 86 -6.70 -13.60 2.83
C SER A 86 -5.45 -13.11 3.57
N GLN A 87 -5.36 -11.83 3.91
CA GLN A 87 -4.28 -11.22 4.68
C GLN A 87 -4.49 -11.50 6.17
N GLU A 88 -3.86 -12.56 6.68
CA GLU A 88 -4.27 -13.17 7.94
C GLU A 88 -3.87 -12.36 9.16
N ILE A 89 -2.70 -11.69 9.16
CA ILE A 89 -2.29 -10.86 10.30
C ILE A 89 -3.23 -9.66 10.42
N VAL A 90 -3.46 -8.92 9.33
CA VAL A 90 -4.39 -7.77 9.31
C VAL A 90 -5.79 -8.21 9.72
N THR A 91 -6.31 -9.27 9.10
CA THR A 91 -7.65 -9.78 9.38
C THR A 91 -7.79 -10.20 10.86
N THR A 92 -6.80 -10.89 11.41
CA THR A 92 -6.83 -11.36 12.79
C THR A 92 -6.70 -10.24 13.81
N LEU A 93 -5.87 -9.23 13.54
CA LEU A 93 -5.77 -8.06 14.40
C LEU A 93 -7.07 -7.23 14.43
N ILE A 94 -7.78 -7.16 13.30
CA ILE A 94 -9.05 -6.42 13.19
C ILE A 94 -10.22 -7.24 13.75
N GLU A 95 -10.36 -8.48 13.31
CA GLU A 95 -11.56 -9.31 13.56
C GLU A 95 -11.39 -10.30 14.71
N GLY A 96 -10.16 -10.53 15.18
CA GLY A 96 -9.83 -11.60 16.12
C GLY A 96 -9.58 -12.96 15.44
N TYR A 97 -9.17 -13.94 16.21
CA TYR A 97 -8.89 -15.31 15.75
C TYR A 97 -9.98 -16.31 16.19
N PRO A 98 -10.24 -17.39 15.45
CA PRO A 98 -11.22 -18.40 15.81
C PRO A 98 -10.73 -19.25 17.00
N LEU A 99 -11.60 -19.51 17.99
CA LEU A 99 -11.25 -20.29 19.18
C LEU A 99 -11.09 -21.79 18.91
N LYS A 100 -11.77 -22.33 17.91
CA LYS A 100 -11.69 -23.73 17.42
C LYS A 100 -12.34 -23.83 16.05
N GLU A 101 -11.94 -24.81 15.24
CA GLU A 101 -12.51 -25.10 13.91
C GLU A 101 -14.05 -25.24 13.87
N GLN A 102 -14.69 -25.48 15.01
CA GLN A 102 -16.14 -25.70 15.11
C GLN A 102 -16.96 -24.43 15.42
N ASP A 103 -16.33 -23.30 15.71
CA ASP A 103 -17.03 -22.08 16.14
C ASP A 103 -16.56 -20.87 15.31
N LEU A 104 -16.62 -21.00 13.99
CA LEU A 104 -16.20 -19.96 13.01
C LEU A 104 -16.89 -18.61 13.21
N ASN A 105 -18.00 -18.57 13.96
CA ASN A 105 -18.77 -17.34 14.24
C ASN A 105 -18.32 -16.63 15.52
N LYS A 106 -17.43 -17.24 16.33
CA LYS A 106 -16.90 -16.63 17.55
C LYS A 106 -15.42 -16.42 17.42
N ARG A 107 -15.03 -15.15 17.28
CA ARG A 107 -13.62 -14.74 17.24
C ARG A 107 -13.21 -14.15 18.58
N THR A 108 -11.98 -14.41 19.00
CA THR A 108 -11.37 -13.82 20.19
C THR A 108 -10.49 -12.63 19.75
N PRO A 109 -10.74 -11.42 20.26
CA PRO A 109 -9.91 -10.26 19.93
C PRO A 109 -8.45 -10.48 20.34
N VAL A 110 -7.52 -10.08 19.50
CA VAL A 110 -6.08 -9.98 19.81
C VAL A 110 -5.80 -8.65 20.52
N LEU A 111 -6.42 -7.59 20.04
CA LEU A 111 -6.31 -6.23 20.58
C LEU A 111 -7.55 -5.91 21.44
N LYS A 112 -7.39 -5.01 22.41
CA LYS A 112 -8.51 -4.57 23.25
C LYS A 112 -9.41 -3.58 22.51
N ASP A 113 -8.82 -2.71 21.71
CA ASP A 113 -9.54 -1.78 20.85
C ASP A 113 -10.34 -2.57 19.82
N LYS A 114 -11.60 -2.20 19.66
CA LYS A 114 -12.52 -2.86 18.72
C LYS A 114 -12.59 -2.08 17.44
N MET A 115 -12.19 -2.72 16.37
CA MET A 115 -12.37 -2.23 15.01
C MET A 115 -13.58 -2.90 14.37
N THR A 116 -14.35 -2.15 13.59
CA THR A 116 -15.54 -2.65 12.89
C THR A 116 -15.20 -2.94 11.44
N PRO A 117 -14.97 -4.21 11.05
CA PRO A 117 -14.72 -4.56 9.66
C PRO A 117 -15.99 -4.37 8.83
N ILE A 118 -15.89 -3.64 7.74
CA ILE A 118 -16.97 -3.45 6.78
C ILE A 118 -16.51 -3.85 5.37
N PRO A 119 -17.42 -4.31 4.49
CA PRO A 119 -17.07 -4.55 3.10
C PRO A 119 -16.55 -3.27 2.43
N PHE A 120 -15.46 -3.38 1.68
CA PHE A 120 -15.04 -2.33 0.77
C PHE A 120 -15.68 -2.59 -0.59
N HIS A 121 -16.73 -1.84 -0.89
CA HIS A 121 -17.54 -2.07 -2.09
C HIS A 121 -16.83 -1.60 -3.36
N MET A 122 -16.49 -2.53 -4.24
CA MET A 122 -15.90 -2.25 -5.55
C MET A 122 -16.94 -1.79 -6.57
N GLY A 123 -18.23 -1.78 -6.21
CA GLY A 123 -19.34 -1.34 -7.04
C GLY A 123 -19.88 -2.43 -7.95
N GLU A 124 -20.80 -2.02 -8.83
CA GLU A 124 -21.46 -2.89 -9.79
C GLU A 124 -20.95 -2.55 -11.19
N PRO A 125 -20.20 -3.43 -11.89
CA PRO A 125 -19.58 -3.12 -13.18
C PRO A 125 -20.55 -2.61 -14.26
N GLU A 126 -21.83 -3.00 -14.21
CA GLU A 126 -22.89 -2.52 -15.09
C GLU A 126 -23.31 -1.06 -14.83
N LYS A 127 -22.91 -0.48 -13.71
CA LYS A 127 -23.16 0.93 -13.36
C LYS A 127 -21.93 1.80 -13.51
N LEU A 128 -20.73 1.24 -13.30
CA LEU A 128 -19.45 1.94 -13.31
C LEU A 128 -18.99 2.26 -14.74
N LEU A 129 -18.21 3.33 -14.87
CA LEU A 129 -17.79 3.86 -16.15
C LEU A 129 -16.33 3.54 -16.46
N MET A 130 -16.08 3.29 -17.73
CA MET A 130 -14.80 3.38 -18.38
C MET A 130 -14.82 4.56 -19.36
N TYR A 131 -13.77 5.37 -19.38
CA TYR A 131 -13.57 6.42 -20.37
C TYR A 131 -12.14 6.39 -20.88
N ILE A 132 -11.92 5.75 -22.02
CA ILE A 132 -10.62 5.56 -22.64
C ILE A 132 -10.65 5.96 -24.10
N ARG A 133 -9.65 6.71 -24.58
CA ARG A 133 -9.54 7.26 -25.94
C ARG A 133 -10.85 7.94 -26.42
N LYS A 134 -11.49 8.70 -25.50
CA LYS A 134 -12.77 9.39 -25.72
C LYS A 134 -13.96 8.47 -25.98
N GLU A 135 -13.88 7.21 -25.64
CA GLU A 135 -15.00 6.29 -25.62
C GLU A 135 -15.48 6.05 -24.20
N ARG A 136 -16.78 6.20 -23.98
CA ARG A 136 -17.42 5.96 -22.67
C ARG A 136 -18.33 4.77 -22.77
N PHE A 137 -18.11 3.79 -21.89
CA PHE A 137 -18.92 2.59 -21.78
C PHE A 137 -18.94 2.08 -20.35
N LYS A 138 -19.74 1.06 -20.07
CA LYS A 138 -19.80 0.42 -18.75
C LYS A 138 -18.67 -0.60 -18.59
N GLN A 139 -18.18 -0.80 -17.35
CA GLN A 139 -17.09 -1.73 -17.09
C GLN A 139 -17.41 -3.17 -17.49
N ASN A 140 -18.68 -3.57 -17.42
CA ASN A 140 -19.11 -4.91 -17.86
C ASN A 140 -19.26 -5.08 -19.37
N ALA A 141 -18.97 -4.06 -20.20
CA ALA A 141 -19.22 -4.12 -21.64
C ALA A 141 -18.50 -5.29 -22.33
N TRP A 142 -17.26 -5.62 -21.89
CA TRP A 142 -16.56 -6.79 -22.43
C TRP A 142 -17.31 -8.09 -22.16
N THR A 143 -17.70 -8.34 -20.92
CA THR A 143 -18.40 -9.58 -20.55
C THR A 143 -19.80 -9.66 -21.15
N GLU A 144 -20.48 -8.54 -21.36
CA GLU A 144 -21.79 -8.52 -22.05
C GLU A 144 -21.65 -8.87 -23.54
N GLU A 145 -20.67 -8.30 -24.25
CA GLU A 145 -20.42 -8.66 -25.65
C GLU A 145 -19.98 -10.14 -25.78
N GLN A 146 -19.09 -10.62 -24.91
CA GLN A 146 -18.64 -12.02 -24.88
C GLN A 146 -19.79 -13.02 -24.70
N LYS A 147 -20.82 -12.69 -23.90
CA LYS A 147 -22.02 -13.55 -23.74
C LYS A 147 -22.82 -13.75 -25.04
N HIS A 148 -22.62 -12.87 -25.99
CA HIS A 148 -23.29 -12.90 -27.33
C HIS A 148 -22.34 -13.32 -28.45
N ASP A 149 -21.19 -13.92 -28.10
CA ASP A 149 -20.12 -14.28 -29.06
C ASP A 149 -19.63 -13.08 -29.90
N ASN A 150 -19.69 -11.89 -29.32
CA ASN A 150 -19.17 -10.65 -29.88
C ASN A 150 -17.87 -10.22 -29.19
N LYS A 151 -17.12 -9.35 -29.86
CA LYS A 151 -15.94 -8.70 -29.29
C LYS A 151 -16.22 -7.20 -29.10
N LEU A 152 -15.96 -6.68 -27.90
CA LEU A 152 -15.90 -5.23 -27.70
C LEU A 152 -14.62 -4.71 -28.37
N ILE A 153 -14.77 -3.89 -29.39
CA ILE A 153 -13.65 -3.27 -30.08
C ILE A 153 -13.46 -1.85 -29.54
N THR A 154 -12.29 -1.60 -28.97
CA THR A 154 -11.87 -0.29 -28.49
C THR A 154 -11.03 0.43 -29.56
N ARG A 155 -10.68 1.71 -29.33
CA ARG A 155 -9.79 2.46 -30.24
C ARG A 155 -8.30 2.12 -30.08
N TYR A 156 -7.98 0.97 -29.49
CA TYR A 156 -6.63 0.40 -29.46
C TYR A 156 -6.49 -0.60 -30.59
N TYR A 157 -5.39 -0.52 -31.34
CA TYR A 157 -5.08 -1.46 -32.42
C TYR A 157 -4.44 -2.72 -31.83
N LEU A 158 -5.28 -3.57 -31.24
CA LEU A 158 -4.86 -4.84 -30.66
C LEU A 158 -4.57 -5.87 -31.73
N ASN A 159 -3.78 -6.89 -31.39
CA ASN A 159 -3.71 -8.08 -32.24
C ASN A 159 -5.05 -8.79 -32.25
N GLU A 160 -5.39 -9.50 -33.33
CA GLU A 160 -6.68 -10.17 -33.51
C GLU A 160 -7.02 -11.14 -32.34
N GLU A 161 -5.98 -11.82 -31.79
CA GLU A 161 -6.09 -12.73 -30.67
C GLU A 161 -6.27 -12.04 -29.30
N ASP A 162 -6.07 -10.73 -29.25
CA ASP A 162 -6.19 -9.91 -28.02
C ASP A 162 -7.48 -9.07 -28.01
N GLU A 163 -8.15 -8.99 -29.15
CA GLU A 163 -9.41 -8.26 -29.26
C GLU A 163 -10.52 -8.90 -28.44
N GLY A 164 -11.32 -8.08 -27.78
CA GLY A 164 -12.46 -8.50 -26.97
C GLY A 164 -12.13 -8.89 -25.54
N PHE A 165 -10.85 -8.89 -25.15
CA PHE A 165 -10.44 -9.06 -23.75
C PHE A 165 -10.59 -7.75 -22.96
N SER A 166 -11.02 -7.85 -21.69
CA SER A 166 -10.81 -6.76 -20.74
C SER A 166 -9.33 -6.67 -20.34
N SER A 167 -8.91 -5.60 -19.69
CA SER A 167 -7.53 -5.47 -19.16
C SER A 167 -7.16 -6.63 -18.25
N ASP A 168 -8.04 -7.00 -17.35
CA ASP A 168 -7.80 -8.05 -16.36
C ASP A 168 -7.66 -9.43 -17.02
N GLN A 169 -8.55 -9.71 -17.97
CA GLN A 169 -8.49 -10.94 -18.77
C GLN A 169 -7.21 -11.01 -19.59
N LEU A 170 -6.78 -9.89 -20.18
CA LEU A 170 -5.55 -9.86 -20.99
C LEU A 170 -4.29 -10.00 -20.13
N PHE A 171 -4.23 -9.42 -18.93
CA PHE A 171 -3.17 -9.69 -17.97
C PHE A 171 -3.10 -11.19 -17.62
N ASN A 172 -4.23 -11.79 -17.28
CA ASN A 172 -4.30 -13.21 -16.95
C ASN A 172 -3.89 -14.11 -18.11
N LYS A 173 -4.26 -13.75 -19.36
CA LYS A 173 -3.80 -14.44 -20.58
C LYS A 173 -2.28 -14.41 -20.72
N ILE A 174 -1.66 -13.25 -20.52
CA ILE A 174 -0.20 -13.09 -20.60
C ILE A 174 0.49 -13.98 -19.56
N ILE A 175 0.02 -13.93 -18.31
CA ILE A 175 0.56 -14.74 -17.21
C ILE A 175 0.40 -16.24 -17.51
N TYR A 176 -0.78 -16.65 -17.95
CA TYR A 176 -1.06 -18.03 -18.36
C TYR A 176 -0.09 -18.50 -19.45
N ASN A 177 0.08 -17.71 -20.52
CA ASN A 177 0.95 -18.05 -21.63
C ASN A 177 2.40 -18.26 -21.16
N VAL A 178 2.91 -17.37 -20.31
CA VAL A 178 4.29 -17.46 -19.81
C VAL A 178 4.48 -18.68 -18.90
N LEU A 179 3.55 -18.94 -18.01
CA LEU A 179 3.59 -20.11 -17.12
C LEU A 179 3.53 -21.41 -17.91
N MET A 180 2.64 -21.51 -18.88
CA MET A 180 2.44 -22.73 -19.68
C MET A 180 3.51 -22.94 -20.74
N ALA A 181 4.30 -21.91 -21.10
CA ALA A 181 5.46 -22.05 -21.96
C ALA A 181 6.67 -22.69 -21.26
N ASP A 182 6.73 -22.63 -19.94
CA ASP A 182 7.75 -23.35 -19.15
C ASP A 182 7.29 -24.80 -18.94
N SER A 183 8.05 -25.76 -19.51
CA SER A 183 7.66 -27.19 -19.48
C SER A 183 7.53 -27.74 -18.07
N TRP A 184 8.37 -27.32 -17.13
CA TRP A 184 8.29 -27.78 -15.76
C TRP A 184 7.03 -27.27 -15.06
N VAL A 185 6.67 -25.99 -15.24
CA VAL A 185 5.44 -25.41 -14.69
C VAL A 185 4.23 -26.10 -15.31
N ALA A 186 4.20 -26.21 -16.63
CA ALA A 186 3.11 -26.85 -17.37
C ALA A 186 2.89 -28.33 -16.96
N GLU A 187 3.95 -29.08 -16.64
CA GLU A 187 3.84 -30.46 -16.19
C GLU A 187 3.42 -30.54 -14.70
N THR A 188 3.96 -29.67 -13.86
CA THR A 188 3.77 -29.76 -12.40
C THR A 188 2.44 -29.17 -11.95
N TYR A 189 2.00 -28.07 -12.56
CA TYR A 189 0.88 -27.24 -12.09
C TYR A 189 -0.32 -27.16 -13.04
N LYS A 190 -0.37 -27.97 -14.10
CA LYS A 190 -1.43 -27.94 -15.13
C LYS A 190 -2.87 -28.04 -14.57
N GLU A 191 -3.06 -28.72 -13.45
CA GLU A 191 -4.38 -28.86 -12.81
C GLU A 191 -4.76 -27.63 -11.97
N LEU A 192 -3.80 -26.74 -11.71
CA LEU A 192 -3.95 -25.53 -10.94
C LEU A 192 -3.96 -24.26 -11.81
N ILE A 193 -3.52 -24.37 -13.07
CA ILE A 193 -3.44 -23.26 -14.03
C ILE A 193 -4.34 -23.61 -15.21
N ILE A 194 -5.53 -23.02 -15.26
CA ILE A 194 -6.61 -23.47 -16.14
C ILE A 194 -7.04 -22.31 -17.06
N ALA A 195 -7.11 -22.58 -18.37
CA ALA A 195 -7.83 -21.72 -19.30
C ALA A 195 -9.29 -22.17 -19.35
N ASP A 196 -10.22 -21.25 -19.14
CA ASP A 196 -11.64 -21.55 -19.14
C ASP A 196 -12.17 -21.76 -20.57
N PRO A 197 -13.24 -22.59 -20.75
CA PRO A 197 -13.77 -22.92 -22.07
C PRO A 197 -14.33 -21.73 -22.86
N ASN A 198 -14.64 -20.61 -22.19
CA ASN A 198 -15.11 -19.39 -22.86
C ASN A 198 -14.01 -18.68 -23.66
N GLY A 199 -12.74 -19.05 -23.44
CA GLY A 199 -11.58 -18.52 -24.14
C GLY A 199 -11.08 -17.15 -23.65
N TYR A 200 -11.70 -16.57 -22.63
CA TYR A 200 -11.34 -15.25 -22.09
C TYR A 200 -10.83 -15.30 -20.65
N ASP A 201 -11.27 -16.25 -19.85
CA ASP A 201 -10.94 -16.31 -18.44
C ASP A 201 -9.87 -17.36 -18.14
N TYR A 202 -9.06 -17.10 -17.13
CA TYR A 202 -7.96 -17.95 -16.66
C TYR A 202 -8.03 -18.06 -15.14
N THR A 203 -7.92 -19.29 -14.62
CA THR A 203 -7.98 -19.58 -13.19
C THR A 203 -6.63 -20.06 -12.70
N PHE A 204 -6.13 -19.47 -11.62
CA PHE A 204 -4.88 -19.81 -10.96
C PHE A 204 -5.14 -20.22 -9.52
N LYS A 205 -4.96 -21.51 -9.19
CA LYS A 205 -5.15 -22.09 -7.85
C LYS A 205 -3.82 -22.33 -7.12
N LEU A 206 -2.82 -21.52 -7.47
CA LEU A 206 -1.49 -21.59 -6.89
C LEU A 206 -1.46 -20.96 -5.50
N THR A 207 -0.86 -21.67 -4.54
CA THR A 207 -0.60 -21.12 -3.21
C THR A 207 0.64 -20.22 -3.21
N SER A 208 0.85 -19.44 -2.13
CA SER A 208 2.09 -18.67 -1.98
C SER A 208 3.34 -19.55 -2.04
N ARG A 209 3.28 -20.78 -1.50
CA ARG A 209 4.40 -21.75 -1.58
C ARG A 209 4.65 -22.26 -3.00
N ASP A 210 3.60 -22.40 -3.81
CA ASP A 210 3.74 -22.75 -5.22
C ASP A 210 4.42 -21.61 -6.00
N TRP A 211 3.99 -20.39 -5.76
CA TRP A 211 4.62 -19.20 -6.34
C TRP A 211 6.11 -19.09 -5.96
N ASP A 212 6.47 -19.37 -4.71
CA ASP A 212 7.86 -19.39 -4.26
C ASP A 212 8.70 -20.48 -4.94
N ALA A 213 8.10 -21.60 -5.26
CA ALA A 213 8.77 -22.63 -6.05
C ALA A 213 8.92 -22.23 -7.52
N ILE A 214 7.98 -21.48 -8.07
CA ILE A 214 7.95 -21.04 -9.48
C ILE A 214 8.87 -19.83 -9.72
N LYS A 215 8.69 -18.74 -8.97
CA LYS A 215 9.33 -17.44 -9.21
C LYS A 215 10.86 -17.50 -9.46
N PRO A 216 11.67 -18.23 -8.67
CA PRO A 216 13.12 -18.22 -8.83
C PRO A 216 13.65 -18.98 -10.04
N ARG A 217 12.82 -19.77 -10.73
CA ARG A 217 13.25 -20.70 -11.77
C ARG A 217 12.42 -20.65 -13.06
N LEU A 218 11.38 -19.82 -13.09
CA LEU A 218 10.51 -19.67 -14.25
C LEU A 218 11.30 -19.16 -15.45
N ILE A 219 11.27 -19.90 -16.53
CA ILE A 219 11.98 -19.56 -17.78
C ILE A 219 10.99 -18.98 -18.79
N TYR A 220 11.35 -17.86 -19.36
CA TYR A 220 10.65 -17.27 -20.49
C TYR A 220 11.00 -18.06 -21.76
N ASN A 221 10.06 -18.84 -22.28
CA ASN A 221 10.32 -19.79 -23.34
C ASN A 221 9.54 -19.45 -24.62
N PHE A 222 10.00 -18.41 -25.33
CA PHE A 222 9.38 -17.90 -26.55
C PHE A 222 10.45 -17.72 -27.64
N PRO A 223 10.65 -18.75 -28.49
CA PRO A 223 11.66 -18.69 -29.56
C PRO A 223 11.43 -17.50 -30.49
N GLY A 224 12.49 -16.72 -30.71
CA GLY A 224 12.44 -15.48 -31.51
C GLY A 224 12.27 -14.19 -30.68
N SER A 225 11.89 -14.29 -29.42
CA SER A 225 11.91 -13.17 -28.49
C SER A 225 13.35 -12.79 -28.10
N PRO A 226 13.66 -11.50 -27.87
CA PRO A 226 14.95 -11.08 -27.31
C PRO A 226 15.16 -11.59 -25.87
N TYR A 227 14.10 -12.06 -25.21
CA TYR A 227 14.11 -12.57 -23.84
C TYR A 227 14.07 -14.10 -23.76
N ASP A 228 14.07 -14.80 -24.92
CA ASP A 228 13.99 -16.27 -24.94
C ASP A 228 15.06 -16.91 -24.05
N LYS A 229 14.64 -17.90 -23.25
CA LYS A 229 15.47 -18.63 -22.27
C LYS A 229 16.02 -17.82 -21.08
N ARG A 230 15.60 -16.59 -20.89
CA ARG A 230 15.92 -15.85 -19.67
C ARG A 230 15.01 -16.26 -18.51
N LEU A 231 15.50 -16.08 -17.30
CA LEU A 231 14.63 -16.13 -16.11
C LEU A 231 13.61 -15.00 -16.17
N VAL A 232 12.34 -15.29 -15.89
CA VAL A 232 11.27 -14.29 -15.84
C VAL A 232 11.57 -13.23 -14.74
N ASN A 233 12.23 -13.64 -13.65
CA ASN A 233 12.76 -12.74 -12.62
C ASN A 233 13.68 -11.62 -13.17
N ASP A 234 14.38 -11.87 -14.27
CA ASP A 234 15.34 -10.93 -14.86
C ASP A 234 14.73 -10.04 -15.94
N ILE A 235 13.42 -10.17 -16.18
CA ILE A 235 12.69 -9.41 -17.20
C ILE A 235 11.79 -8.39 -16.48
N GLY A 236 11.88 -7.12 -16.90
CA GLY A 236 10.94 -6.11 -16.46
C GLY A 236 9.54 -6.37 -17.02
N PHE A 237 8.51 -6.14 -16.23
CA PHE A 237 7.16 -6.54 -16.60
C PHE A 237 6.63 -5.77 -17.83
N TRP A 238 6.95 -4.50 -17.96
CA TRP A 238 6.67 -3.76 -19.21
C TRP A 238 7.27 -4.45 -20.43
N ASN A 239 8.55 -4.84 -20.35
CA ASN A 239 9.24 -5.52 -21.44
C ASN A 239 8.55 -6.85 -21.78
N LEU A 240 8.15 -7.62 -20.78
CA LEU A 240 7.45 -8.88 -20.96
C LEU A 240 6.06 -8.67 -21.57
N ILE A 241 5.26 -7.73 -21.05
CA ILE A 241 3.93 -7.39 -21.60
C ILE A 241 4.05 -7.04 -23.08
N LYS A 242 4.97 -6.10 -23.42
CA LYS A 242 5.16 -5.66 -24.80
C LYS A 242 5.61 -6.78 -25.75
N ASP A 243 6.32 -7.77 -25.25
CA ASP A 243 6.73 -8.95 -26.03
C ASP A 243 5.57 -9.94 -26.27
N GLN A 244 4.63 -10.03 -25.31
CA GLN A 244 3.46 -10.91 -25.41
C GLN A 244 2.30 -10.30 -26.22
N VAL A 245 2.15 -8.98 -26.14
CA VAL A 245 1.15 -8.21 -26.91
C VAL A 245 1.86 -7.12 -27.71
N SER A 246 1.16 -6.39 -28.55
CA SER A 246 1.73 -5.26 -29.29
C SER A 246 2.01 -4.05 -28.38
N GLN A 247 2.63 -2.98 -28.91
CA GLN A 247 2.73 -1.69 -28.20
C GLN A 247 1.31 -1.15 -27.87
N GLU A 248 0.36 -1.27 -28.77
CA GLU A 248 -1.02 -0.87 -28.54
C GLU A 248 -1.72 -1.74 -27.48
N GLY A 249 -1.35 -3.03 -27.39
CA GLY A 249 -1.79 -3.91 -26.30
C GLY A 249 -1.23 -3.46 -24.94
N TYR A 250 0.03 -3.04 -24.88
CA TYR A 250 0.61 -2.43 -23.68
C TYR A 250 -0.13 -1.13 -23.30
N GLU A 251 -0.34 -0.22 -24.26
CA GLU A 251 -1.08 1.03 -23.99
C GLU A 251 -2.51 0.77 -23.50
N PHE A 252 -3.16 -0.26 -24.03
CA PHE A 252 -4.47 -0.68 -23.56
C PHE A 252 -4.42 -1.12 -22.09
N LEU A 253 -3.48 -2.01 -21.74
CA LEU A 253 -3.32 -2.50 -20.36
C LEU A 253 -2.98 -1.36 -19.39
N ALA A 254 -2.06 -0.48 -19.77
CA ALA A 254 -1.67 0.67 -18.96
C ALA A 254 -2.84 1.64 -18.70
N ASN A 255 -3.69 1.85 -19.70
CA ASN A 255 -4.79 2.81 -19.61
C ASN A 255 -6.08 2.22 -19.03
N ALA A 256 -6.43 1.00 -19.39
CA ALA A 256 -7.66 0.35 -18.95
C ALA A 256 -7.52 -0.38 -17.61
N GLY A 257 -6.30 -0.68 -17.16
CA GLY A 257 -6.03 -1.37 -15.89
C GLY A 257 -6.11 -0.48 -14.64
N GLY A 258 -6.34 0.82 -14.79
CA GLY A 258 -6.53 1.74 -13.66
C GLY A 258 -5.24 2.29 -13.04
N TYR A 259 -4.20 1.47 -12.87
CA TYR A 259 -2.91 1.86 -12.31
C TYR A 259 -1.77 1.69 -13.34
N TYR A 260 -0.93 2.72 -13.51
CA TYR A 260 0.27 2.61 -14.33
C TYR A 260 1.33 1.70 -13.68
N SER A 261 1.39 1.65 -12.36
CA SER A 261 2.32 0.78 -11.62
C SER A 261 2.18 -0.70 -12.00
N ASN A 262 1.01 -1.14 -12.43
CA ASN A 262 0.79 -2.52 -12.90
C ASN A 262 1.58 -2.86 -14.19
N THR A 263 2.04 -1.86 -14.92
CA THR A 263 2.69 -2.03 -16.24
C THR A 263 4.12 -1.50 -16.33
N ILE A 264 4.72 -1.09 -15.19
CA ILE A 264 6.11 -0.64 -15.15
C ILE A 264 7.12 -1.80 -15.25
N ASN A 265 8.41 -1.49 -15.32
CA ASN A 265 9.48 -2.49 -15.39
C ASN A 265 9.88 -3.07 -14.03
N TRP A 266 8.90 -3.50 -13.24
CA TRP A 266 9.17 -4.28 -12.04
C TRP A 266 9.46 -5.75 -12.38
N ASN A 267 9.84 -6.54 -11.40
CA ASN A 267 10.18 -7.94 -11.56
C ASN A 267 8.95 -8.74 -12.03
N SER A 268 9.01 -9.29 -13.24
CA SER A 268 7.86 -10.00 -13.82
C SER A 268 7.44 -11.22 -13.02
N ALA A 269 8.37 -11.95 -12.42
CA ALA A 269 8.04 -13.12 -11.61
C ALA A 269 7.29 -12.74 -10.32
N GLU A 270 7.61 -11.59 -9.74
CA GLU A 270 6.90 -11.05 -8.57
C GLU A 270 5.57 -10.38 -8.96
N ALA A 271 5.49 -9.84 -10.18
CA ALA A 271 4.26 -9.27 -10.72
C ALA A 271 3.13 -10.31 -10.85
N PHE A 272 3.46 -11.54 -11.24
CA PHE A 272 2.45 -12.56 -11.53
C PHE A 272 1.53 -12.87 -10.36
N PRO A 273 2.02 -13.28 -9.18
CA PRO A 273 1.14 -13.55 -8.05
C PRO A 273 0.37 -12.30 -7.58
N TYR A 274 0.96 -11.13 -7.68
CA TYR A 274 0.31 -9.86 -7.35
C TYR A 274 -0.89 -9.60 -8.26
N MET A 275 -0.68 -9.65 -9.58
CA MET A 275 -1.73 -9.40 -10.57
C MET A 275 -2.85 -10.44 -10.48
N VAL A 276 -2.50 -11.72 -10.37
CA VAL A 276 -3.49 -12.80 -10.21
C VAL A 276 -4.30 -12.65 -8.92
N GLY A 277 -3.67 -12.24 -7.82
CA GLY A 277 -4.35 -12.06 -6.53
C GLY A 277 -5.31 -10.86 -6.52
N ASP A 278 -4.92 -9.75 -7.15
CA ASP A 278 -5.73 -8.52 -7.18
C ASP A 278 -6.89 -8.60 -8.19
N PHE A 279 -6.71 -9.32 -9.30
CA PHE A 279 -7.70 -9.46 -10.38
C PHE A 279 -8.45 -10.81 -10.37
N SER A 280 -8.45 -11.54 -9.26
CA SER A 280 -9.26 -12.74 -9.12
C SER A 280 -10.74 -12.40 -8.86
N ALA A 281 -11.65 -13.12 -9.48
CA ALA A 281 -13.09 -12.98 -9.27
C ALA A 281 -13.54 -13.25 -7.81
N ASP A 282 -12.76 -14.02 -7.06
CA ASP A 282 -13.05 -14.37 -5.66
C ASP A 282 -12.43 -13.39 -4.66
N THR A 283 -11.77 -12.34 -5.13
CA THR A 283 -11.11 -11.35 -4.28
C THR A 283 -12.13 -10.57 -3.46
N THR A 284 -12.00 -10.60 -2.13
CA THR A 284 -12.88 -9.89 -1.21
C THR A 284 -12.09 -8.85 -0.43
N TYR A 285 -12.53 -7.59 -0.57
CA TYR A 285 -11.94 -6.45 0.13
C TYR A 285 -12.80 -6.03 1.31
N LYS A 286 -12.13 -5.67 2.40
CA LYS A 286 -12.73 -5.02 3.57
C LYS A 286 -11.96 -3.75 3.93
N THR A 287 -12.58 -2.91 4.73
CA THR A 287 -11.98 -1.76 5.41
C THR A 287 -12.48 -1.69 6.84
N ILE A 288 -12.15 -0.63 7.55
CA ILE A 288 -12.55 -0.39 8.94
C ILE A 288 -13.49 0.81 8.98
N GLU A 289 -14.66 0.69 9.62
CA GLU A 289 -15.67 1.75 9.73
C GLU A 289 -15.09 3.02 10.39
N GLU A 290 -14.19 2.85 11.36
CA GLU A 290 -13.52 3.93 12.10
C GLU A 290 -12.31 4.52 11.34
N GLY A 291 -12.12 4.18 10.06
CA GLY A 291 -10.96 4.54 9.24
C GLY A 291 -9.87 3.46 9.27
N TYR A 292 -9.21 3.24 8.15
CA TYR A 292 -8.27 2.12 8.01
C TYR A 292 -6.98 2.32 8.83
N ASP A 293 -6.61 3.55 9.17
CA ASP A 293 -5.49 3.83 10.08
C ASP A 293 -5.74 3.39 11.52
N SER A 294 -7.00 3.06 11.89
CA SER A 294 -7.37 2.55 13.21
C SER A 294 -6.58 1.30 13.61
N ILE A 295 -6.14 0.48 12.66
CA ILE A 295 -5.27 -0.68 12.95
C ILE A 295 -3.92 -0.25 13.54
N ALA A 296 -3.35 0.85 13.06
CA ALA A 296 -2.09 1.37 13.60
C ALA A 296 -2.27 1.92 15.02
N TYR A 297 -3.37 2.65 15.27
CA TYR A 297 -3.70 3.16 16.61
C TYR A 297 -3.99 2.02 17.58
N ALA A 298 -4.75 1.01 17.21
CA ALA A 298 -5.06 -0.14 18.06
C ALA A 298 -3.79 -0.92 18.47
N VAL A 299 -2.86 -1.12 17.54
CA VAL A 299 -1.55 -1.74 17.83
C VAL A 299 -0.69 -0.84 18.72
N ALA A 300 -0.69 0.46 18.48
CA ALA A 300 0.03 1.44 19.31
C ALA A 300 -0.53 1.48 20.74
N ASN A 301 -1.85 1.50 20.91
CA ASN A 301 -2.49 1.48 22.22
C ASN A 301 -2.15 0.21 23.01
N ALA A 302 -2.15 -0.95 22.35
CA ALA A 302 -1.74 -2.21 22.99
C ALA A 302 -0.28 -2.18 23.46
N TYR A 303 0.63 -1.59 22.67
CA TYR A 303 2.01 -1.36 23.10
C TYR A 303 2.09 -0.39 24.29
N MET A 304 1.35 0.72 24.24
CA MET A 304 1.37 1.78 25.26
C MET A 304 0.77 1.37 26.61
N GLU A 305 0.02 0.27 26.69
CA GLU A 305 -0.44 -0.30 27.97
C GLU A 305 0.71 -0.81 28.87
N HIS A 306 1.89 -1.05 28.32
CA HIS A 306 3.03 -1.55 29.07
C HIS A 306 3.78 -0.41 29.76
N GLU A 307 4.11 -0.62 31.04
CA GLU A 307 4.75 0.40 31.87
C GLU A 307 6.04 0.95 31.25
N GLY A 308 6.10 2.27 31.08
CA GLY A 308 7.27 2.96 30.51
C GLY A 308 7.38 2.90 28.99
N ALA A 309 6.44 2.26 28.30
CA ALA A 309 6.35 2.32 26.83
C ALA A 309 6.10 3.76 26.36
N ARG A 310 6.81 4.21 25.32
CA ARG A 310 6.64 5.56 24.76
C ARG A 310 6.86 5.57 23.26
N ILE A 311 6.13 6.46 22.59
CA ILE A 311 6.31 6.82 21.19
C ILE A 311 6.75 8.27 21.15
N TRP A 312 8.02 8.48 20.80
CA TRP A 312 8.67 9.79 20.72
C TRP A 312 8.41 10.40 19.34
N SER A 313 7.34 11.20 19.22
CA SER A 313 7.00 11.92 18.00
C SER A 313 7.89 13.12 17.75
N GLU A 314 7.94 13.60 16.51
CA GLU A 314 8.74 14.77 16.09
C GLU A 314 10.24 14.64 16.41
N ASN A 315 10.74 13.40 16.43
CA ASN A 315 12.12 13.04 16.72
C ASN A 315 12.73 12.25 15.57
N LYS A 316 13.44 12.95 14.68
CA LYS A 316 14.05 12.40 13.47
C LYS A 316 15.41 11.78 13.76
N LEU A 317 15.61 10.50 13.39
CA LEU A 317 16.95 9.92 13.40
C LEU A 317 17.82 10.59 12.33
N ILE A 318 18.98 11.10 12.74
CA ILE A 318 19.98 11.70 11.85
C ILE A 318 21.06 10.68 11.49
N THR A 319 21.67 10.10 12.50
CA THR A 319 22.76 9.12 12.36
C THR A 319 22.83 8.22 13.57
N PHE A 320 23.58 7.14 13.46
CA PHE A 320 23.93 6.28 14.58
C PHE A 320 25.35 5.75 14.41
N THR A 321 26.03 5.50 15.52
CA THR A 321 27.39 5.01 15.57
C THR A 321 27.52 3.85 16.54
N LYS A 322 28.62 3.09 16.45
CA LYS A 322 28.97 2.12 17.50
C LYS A 322 29.38 2.89 18.73
N ASP A 323 28.82 2.54 19.89
CA ASP A 323 29.27 3.13 21.14
C ASP A 323 30.63 2.54 21.54
N HIS A 324 31.66 3.37 21.56
CA HIS A 324 33.03 3.01 21.96
C HIS A 324 33.41 3.56 23.34
N HIS A 325 32.47 4.25 24.00
CA HIS A 325 32.77 4.90 25.29
C HIS A 325 32.43 3.99 26.47
N LEU A 326 33.44 3.49 27.15
CA LEU A 326 33.29 2.87 28.47
C LEU A 326 32.90 3.94 29.50
N PRO A 327 31.90 3.69 30.36
CA PRO A 327 31.35 2.40 30.77
C PRO A 327 30.00 2.03 30.18
N HIS A 328 29.64 2.48 28.97
CA HIS A 328 28.34 2.18 28.38
C HIS A 328 28.25 0.70 27.97
N THR A 329 27.15 0.07 28.34
CA THR A 329 26.86 -1.34 28.02
C THR A 329 26.11 -1.50 26.72
N HIS A 330 25.72 -0.39 26.07
CA HIS A 330 24.92 -0.38 24.85
C HIS A 330 25.82 -0.36 23.61
N LYS A 331 25.30 -0.97 22.51
CA LYS A 331 26.08 -1.16 21.28
C LYS A 331 26.10 0.07 20.38
N TYR A 332 25.00 0.84 20.38
CA TYR A 332 24.79 1.95 19.45
C TYR A 332 24.45 3.24 20.19
N GLU A 333 25.01 4.33 19.71
CA GLU A 333 24.64 5.70 20.06
C GLU A 333 23.87 6.28 18.86
N LEU A 334 22.60 6.64 19.06
CA LEU A 334 21.73 7.28 18.07
C LEU A 334 21.72 8.79 18.32
N THR A 335 21.81 9.57 17.25
CA THR A 335 21.60 11.02 17.28
C THR A 335 20.24 11.34 16.67
N LEU A 336 19.34 11.85 17.49
CA LEU A 336 18.01 12.29 17.10
C LEU A 336 17.94 13.81 17.03
N LEU A 337 17.21 14.34 16.06
CA LEU A 337 16.83 15.75 15.97
C LEU A 337 15.39 15.89 16.44
N ASN A 338 15.17 16.63 17.50
CA ASN A 338 13.83 17.06 17.87
C ASN A 338 13.42 18.22 16.95
N ILE A 339 12.34 18.01 16.18
CA ILE A 339 11.91 18.93 15.12
C ILE A 339 11.38 20.24 15.71
N GLN A 340 10.63 20.19 16.80
CA GLN A 340 10.04 21.38 17.43
C GLN A 340 11.10 22.34 17.96
N SER A 341 12.09 21.80 18.68
CA SER A 341 13.15 22.62 19.30
C SER A 341 14.36 22.85 18.39
N ASN A 342 14.45 22.13 17.28
CA ASN A 342 15.61 22.09 16.39
C ASN A 342 16.93 21.76 17.13
N THR A 343 16.86 20.88 18.12
CA THR A 343 17.99 20.44 18.93
C THR A 343 18.23 18.93 18.81
N THR A 344 19.50 18.55 18.81
CA THR A 344 19.85 17.13 18.79
C THR A 344 20.06 16.58 20.20
N TRP A 345 19.73 15.29 20.38
CA TRP A 345 19.93 14.57 21.61
C TRP A 345 20.31 13.11 21.33
N LYS A 346 20.78 12.39 22.34
CA LYS A 346 21.32 11.05 22.19
C LYS A 346 20.47 10.00 22.87
N VAL A 347 20.39 8.83 22.23
CA VAL A 347 19.80 7.60 22.73
C VAL A 347 20.79 6.47 22.58
N TYR A 348 20.86 5.60 23.56
CA TYR A 348 21.74 4.41 23.54
C TYR A 348 20.90 3.15 23.47
N ALA A 349 21.22 2.26 22.52
CA ALA A 349 20.45 1.03 22.28
C ALA A 349 21.35 -0.18 22.07
N ASN A 350 20.84 -1.37 22.38
CA ASN A 350 21.48 -2.65 22.09
C ASN A 350 21.07 -3.23 20.73
N SER A 351 19.86 -2.90 20.30
CA SER A 351 19.32 -3.26 18.98
C SER A 351 18.64 -2.06 18.33
N LEU A 352 18.76 -1.96 17.02
CA LEU A 352 18.14 -0.90 16.22
C LEU A 352 17.24 -1.54 15.14
N VAL A 353 15.99 -1.13 15.12
CA VAL A 353 15.03 -1.56 14.09
C VAL A 353 14.62 -0.35 13.25
N LEU A 354 14.94 -0.38 11.97
CA LEU A 354 14.63 0.65 10.98
C LEU A 354 13.32 0.27 10.26
N GLY A 355 12.20 0.68 10.84
CA GLY A 355 10.86 0.47 10.29
C GLY A 355 10.46 1.58 9.31
N MET A 356 11.25 1.78 8.25
CA MET A 356 11.12 2.93 7.36
C MET A 356 11.29 2.53 5.89
N PRO A 357 10.66 3.28 4.94
CA PRO A 357 10.76 3.01 3.51
C PRO A 357 12.14 3.35 2.95
N ARG A 358 12.40 2.95 1.70
CA ARG A 358 13.67 3.17 1.02
C ARG A 358 14.15 4.62 1.09
N LYS A 359 13.29 5.59 0.76
CA LYS A 359 13.67 7.02 0.78
C LYS A 359 14.15 7.47 2.16
N SER A 360 13.46 7.07 3.21
CA SER A 360 13.86 7.40 4.58
C SER A 360 15.22 6.81 4.95
N LEU A 361 15.55 5.59 4.48
CA LEU A 361 16.89 5.01 4.66
C LEU A 361 17.95 5.81 3.91
N GLU A 362 17.67 6.27 2.69
CA GLU A 362 18.58 7.09 1.87
C GLU A 362 18.78 8.51 2.44
N LEU A 363 17.86 9.01 3.29
CA LEU A 363 17.98 10.31 3.98
C LEU A 363 18.80 10.26 5.27
N LEU A 364 19.15 9.08 5.78
CA LEU A 364 20.06 8.95 6.91
C LEU A 364 21.50 9.30 6.47
N ASP A 365 22.36 9.58 7.47
CA ASP A 365 23.78 9.81 7.21
C ASP A 365 24.43 8.62 6.50
N GLN A 366 24.68 8.78 5.20
CA GLN A 366 25.26 7.74 4.34
C GLN A 366 26.77 7.53 4.59
N ASN A 367 27.40 8.37 5.41
CA ASN A 367 28.81 8.22 5.78
C ASN A 367 28.99 7.41 7.07
N ASN A 368 27.90 7.01 7.75
CA ASN A 368 28.02 6.16 8.92
C ASN A 368 28.48 4.74 8.55
N PHE A 369 28.97 3.98 9.53
CA PHE A 369 29.55 2.65 9.31
C PHE A 369 28.59 1.64 8.65
N PHE A 370 27.28 1.84 8.82
CA PHE A 370 26.25 0.92 8.32
C PHE A 370 25.96 1.15 6.83
N PHE A 371 26.02 2.40 6.36
CA PHE A 371 25.72 2.77 4.96
C PHE A 371 26.97 3.07 4.12
N ASP A 372 28.18 3.06 4.71
CA ASP A 372 29.43 3.36 4.00
C ASP A 372 29.58 2.50 2.72
N ALA A 373 29.35 3.11 1.56
CA ALA A 373 29.34 2.42 0.28
C ALA A 373 30.64 1.69 -0.05
N SER A 374 31.78 2.14 0.51
CA SER A 374 33.08 1.48 0.31
C SER A 374 33.22 0.16 1.06
N LYS A 375 32.37 -0.08 2.07
CA LYS A 375 32.39 -1.27 2.91
C LYS A 375 31.12 -2.09 2.83
N GLN A 376 29.99 -1.46 2.47
CA GLN A 376 28.64 -2.03 2.50
C GLN A 376 28.00 -1.99 1.11
N GLU A 377 28.75 -2.33 0.07
CA GLU A 377 28.27 -2.32 -1.32
C GLU A 377 26.98 -3.13 -1.48
N LYS A 378 26.95 -4.35 -0.93
CA LYS A 378 25.76 -5.23 -1.00
C LYS A 378 24.53 -4.62 -0.33
N LEU A 379 24.68 -3.93 0.81
CA LEU A 379 23.56 -3.25 1.46
C LEU A 379 23.03 -2.12 0.59
N ASN A 380 23.92 -1.29 0.05
CA ASN A 380 23.54 -0.18 -0.81
C ASN A 380 22.86 -0.65 -2.10
N GLU A 381 23.32 -1.75 -2.68
CA GLU A 381 22.68 -2.40 -3.82
C GLU A 381 21.28 -2.90 -3.45
N ASN A 382 21.14 -3.62 -2.35
CA ASN A 382 19.86 -4.18 -1.90
C ASN A 382 18.85 -3.10 -1.46
N ILE A 383 19.28 -1.99 -0.87
CA ILE A 383 18.40 -0.84 -0.63
C ILE A 383 17.75 -0.37 -1.95
N ARG A 384 18.49 -0.45 -3.05
CA ARG A 384 18.03 -0.04 -4.39
C ARG A 384 17.36 -1.15 -5.20
N SER A 385 17.15 -2.34 -4.62
CA SER A 385 16.48 -3.48 -5.28
C SER A 385 14.99 -3.28 -5.54
N ILE A 386 14.43 -2.18 -5.07
CA ILE A 386 13.02 -1.85 -5.21
C ILE A 386 12.81 -0.55 -5.98
N ILE A 387 11.70 -0.47 -6.68
CA ILE A 387 11.17 0.74 -7.31
C ILE A 387 10.36 1.48 -6.25
N MET A 388 10.51 2.79 -6.17
CA MET A 388 9.63 3.67 -5.40
C MET A 388 8.48 4.09 -6.31
N GLU A 389 7.25 3.79 -5.93
CA GLU A 389 6.08 4.06 -6.74
C GLU A 389 5.36 5.31 -6.25
N PRO A 390 5.42 6.41 -7.02
CA PRO A 390 4.66 7.62 -6.73
C PRO A 390 3.18 7.31 -6.63
N ALA A 391 2.52 7.86 -5.62
CA ALA A 391 1.07 7.79 -5.49
C ALA A 391 0.53 9.01 -4.76
N PHE A 392 -0.62 9.48 -5.21
CA PHE A 392 -1.31 10.61 -4.60
C PHE A 392 -2.82 10.40 -4.61
N LYS A 393 -3.51 11.17 -3.77
CA LYS A 393 -4.97 11.17 -3.69
C LYS A 393 -5.53 12.57 -3.54
N ILE A 394 -6.66 12.83 -4.20
CA ILE A 394 -7.44 14.06 -4.04
C ILE A 394 -8.86 13.67 -3.62
N LEU A 395 -9.22 13.94 -2.36
CA LEU A 395 -10.59 13.81 -1.87
C LEU A 395 -11.36 15.11 -2.12
N MET A 396 -12.64 15.00 -2.48
CA MET A 396 -13.54 16.13 -2.74
C MET A 396 -14.85 15.94 -1.97
N GLY A 397 -15.26 16.96 -1.22
CA GLY A 397 -16.54 16.98 -0.50
C GLY A 397 -17.61 17.75 -1.28
N PHE A 398 -18.77 17.17 -1.45
CA PHE A 398 -19.94 17.73 -2.14
C PHE A 398 -21.15 17.79 -1.22
N GLU A 399 -22.05 18.74 -1.41
CA GLU A 399 -23.30 18.83 -0.64
C GLU A 399 -24.37 17.79 -1.05
N ARG A 400 -24.13 17.02 -2.09
CA ARG A 400 -25.00 15.92 -2.54
C ARG A 400 -24.19 14.86 -3.29
N PRO A 401 -24.63 13.60 -3.28
CA PRO A 401 -24.02 12.50 -4.08
C PRO A 401 -24.51 12.56 -5.54
N TRP A 402 -23.98 13.50 -6.32
CA TRP A 402 -24.41 13.74 -7.70
C TRP A 402 -24.29 12.52 -8.62
N TRP A 403 -23.38 11.58 -8.31
CA TRP A 403 -23.22 10.33 -9.06
C TRP A 403 -24.40 9.36 -8.90
N ARG A 404 -25.26 9.55 -7.90
CA ARG A 404 -26.51 8.78 -7.76
C ARG A 404 -27.51 9.10 -8.86
N ASP A 405 -27.40 10.25 -9.49
CA ASP A 405 -28.20 10.59 -10.68
C ASP A 405 -27.86 9.67 -11.88
N LEU A 406 -26.71 8.97 -11.83
CA LEU A 406 -26.26 7.95 -12.79
C LEU A 406 -26.47 6.51 -12.28
N ASP A 407 -27.23 6.33 -11.20
CA ASP A 407 -27.43 5.05 -10.49
C ASP A 407 -26.11 4.41 -9.97
N ILE A 408 -25.08 5.22 -9.74
CA ILE A 408 -23.82 4.78 -9.12
C ILE A 408 -23.92 4.98 -7.60
N HIS A 409 -23.62 3.93 -6.82
CA HIS A 409 -23.72 3.97 -5.36
C HIS A 409 -22.37 3.80 -4.66
N SER A 410 -21.45 3.05 -5.24
CA SER A 410 -20.12 2.76 -4.71
C SER A 410 -19.18 2.29 -5.83
N GLY A 411 -17.96 1.95 -5.51
CA GLY A 411 -16.97 1.46 -6.47
C GLY A 411 -16.16 2.57 -7.11
N HIS A 412 -15.58 2.28 -8.27
CA HIS A 412 -14.73 3.24 -8.97
C HIS A 412 -14.90 3.19 -10.47
N SER A 413 -14.78 4.36 -11.09
CA SER A 413 -14.70 4.52 -12.54
C SER A 413 -13.27 4.79 -12.98
N ILE A 414 -12.90 4.33 -14.17
CA ILE A 414 -11.53 4.30 -14.70
C ILE A 414 -11.46 5.14 -15.98
N THR A 415 -10.34 5.86 -16.16
CA THR A 415 -10.07 6.66 -17.35
C THR A 415 -8.58 6.72 -17.68
N ASP A 416 -8.25 6.99 -18.93
CA ASP A 416 -6.90 7.32 -19.41
C ASP A 416 -6.52 8.80 -19.17
N LEU A 417 -7.42 9.61 -18.62
CA LEU A 417 -7.11 10.97 -18.19
C LEU A 417 -6.19 10.96 -16.96
N PRO A 418 -5.46 12.03 -16.67
CA PRO A 418 -4.55 12.12 -15.52
C PRO A 418 -5.20 11.83 -14.16
N MET A 419 -6.51 11.96 -14.00
CA MET A 419 -7.21 11.55 -12.78
C MET A 419 -7.21 10.03 -12.55
N ARG A 420 -7.00 9.23 -13.54
CA ARG A 420 -6.95 7.76 -13.58
C ARG A 420 -8.19 7.07 -13.05
N GLN A 421 -8.49 7.21 -11.78
CA GLN A 421 -9.62 6.58 -11.12
C GLN A 421 -10.31 7.56 -10.20
N CYS A 422 -11.64 7.48 -10.14
CA CYS A 422 -12.40 8.11 -9.06
C CYS A 422 -13.21 7.07 -8.30
N TYR A 423 -13.21 7.15 -6.96
CA TYR A 423 -13.97 6.26 -6.09
C TYR A 423 -15.13 7.02 -5.44
N TYR A 424 -16.31 6.44 -5.48
CA TYR A 424 -17.53 6.97 -4.86
C TYR A 424 -17.58 6.50 -3.40
N PHE A 425 -16.87 7.24 -2.50
CA PHE A 425 -16.60 6.77 -1.14
C PHE A 425 -17.83 6.66 -0.26
N GLY A 426 -18.75 7.62 -0.35
CA GLY A 426 -19.93 7.53 0.48
C GLY A 426 -20.73 8.82 0.59
N THR A 427 -21.83 8.73 1.34
CA THR A 427 -22.76 9.81 1.61
C THR A 427 -23.18 9.77 3.07
N ASP A 428 -23.13 10.90 3.74
CA ASP A 428 -23.66 11.06 5.07
C ASP A 428 -25.18 10.99 5.05
N ASP A 429 -25.77 10.13 5.87
CA ASP A 429 -27.22 9.88 5.86
C ASP A 429 -28.03 11.06 6.37
N GLU A 430 -27.48 11.89 7.25
CA GLU A 430 -28.17 13.02 7.86
C GLU A 430 -28.03 14.28 7.01
N THR A 431 -26.81 14.64 6.65
CA THR A 431 -26.50 15.89 5.95
C THR A 431 -26.62 15.78 4.44
N LYS A 432 -26.52 14.57 3.89
CA LYS A 432 -26.37 14.25 2.46
C LYS A 432 -25.04 14.72 1.84
N ASN A 433 -24.14 15.28 2.65
CA ASN A 433 -22.80 15.55 2.19
C ASN A 433 -22.11 14.24 1.76
N SER A 434 -21.32 14.32 0.72
CA SER A 434 -20.81 13.13 0.05
C SER A 434 -19.35 13.32 -0.31
N MET A 435 -18.58 12.25 -0.22
CA MET A 435 -17.15 12.24 -0.49
C MET A 435 -16.85 11.44 -1.75
N LEU A 436 -16.13 12.06 -2.66
CA LEU A 436 -15.52 11.44 -3.83
C LEU A 436 -14.00 11.44 -3.64
N LEU A 437 -13.35 10.29 -3.82
CA LEU A 437 -11.95 10.30 -4.17
C LEU A 437 -11.88 10.64 -5.66
N GLY A 438 -11.65 11.92 -5.95
CA GLY A 438 -11.78 12.46 -7.31
C GLY A 438 -10.63 12.05 -8.22
N SER A 439 -9.45 11.84 -7.64
CA SER A 439 -8.30 11.30 -8.35
C SER A 439 -7.50 10.38 -7.43
N TYR A 440 -7.26 9.17 -7.90
CA TYR A 440 -6.25 8.27 -7.37
C TYR A 440 -5.33 7.89 -8.51
N GLY A 441 -4.14 8.45 -8.49
CA GLY A 441 -3.13 8.28 -9.52
C GLY A 441 -1.79 7.84 -8.97
N ASP A 442 -1.01 7.31 -9.88
CA ASP A 442 0.33 6.80 -9.61
C ASP A 442 1.29 7.15 -10.75
N MET A 443 2.56 6.85 -10.56
CA MET A 443 3.61 6.96 -11.57
C MET A 443 3.62 8.30 -12.32
N GLU A 444 3.39 8.30 -13.63
CA GLU A 444 3.48 9.48 -14.49
C GLU A 444 2.45 10.56 -14.15
N THR A 445 1.29 10.18 -13.62
CA THR A 445 0.23 11.12 -13.30
C THR A 445 0.56 11.97 -12.07
N GLU A 446 1.44 11.50 -11.19
CA GLU A 446 1.95 12.32 -10.07
C GLU A 446 2.60 13.59 -10.59
N THR A 447 3.46 13.50 -11.62
CA THR A 447 4.15 14.68 -12.18
C THR A 447 3.19 15.69 -12.80
N PHE A 448 2.09 15.23 -13.41
CA PHE A 448 1.03 16.11 -13.90
C PHE A 448 0.38 16.91 -12.77
N TRP A 449 -0.01 16.24 -11.69
CA TRP A 449 -0.68 16.90 -10.56
C TRP A 449 0.28 17.75 -9.73
N LYS A 450 1.53 17.30 -9.56
CA LYS A 450 2.56 18.05 -8.84
C LYS A 450 2.85 19.41 -9.47
N ALA A 451 2.87 19.48 -10.80
CA ALA A 451 3.02 20.76 -11.51
C ALA A 451 1.86 21.74 -11.20
N LEU A 452 0.66 21.24 -10.92
CA LEU A 452 -0.49 22.04 -10.51
C LEU A 452 -0.51 22.34 -9.01
N SER A 453 0.14 21.49 -8.19
CA SER A 453 0.23 21.69 -6.74
C SER A 453 1.20 22.80 -6.34
N ASP A 454 2.16 23.16 -7.19
CA ASP A 454 3.11 24.25 -6.97
C ASP A 454 2.45 25.64 -7.04
N ASP A 455 1.19 25.73 -7.48
CA ASP A 455 0.43 26.99 -7.45
C ASP A 455 0.16 27.41 -5.99
N LYS A 456 0.36 28.70 -5.72
CA LYS A 456 0.15 29.26 -4.39
C LYS A 456 -1.31 29.58 -4.05
N VAL A 457 -2.21 29.42 -5.02
CA VAL A 457 -3.65 29.69 -4.85
C VAL A 457 -4.33 28.42 -4.39
N LEU A 458 -4.48 28.26 -3.09
CA LEU A 458 -5.25 27.16 -2.52
C LEU A 458 -6.73 27.26 -2.89
N PHE A 459 -7.40 26.13 -2.98
CA PHE A 459 -8.83 26.07 -3.18
C PHE A 459 -9.56 26.81 -2.06
N LYS A 460 -10.45 27.70 -2.42
CA LYS A 460 -11.24 28.43 -1.43
C LYS A 460 -12.41 27.58 -0.97
N VAL A 461 -12.33 27.09 0.24
CA VAL A 461 -13.44 26.39 0.89
C VAL A 461 -14.71 27.23 0.85
N LYS A 462 -15.84 26.58 0.59
CA LYS A 462 -17.15 27.21 0.52
C LYS A 462 -17.97 26.79 1.74
N ALA A 463 -18.74 27.72 2.33
CA ALA A 463 -19.66 27.36 3.38
C ALA A 463 -20.65 26.31 2.86
N ALA A 464 -20.73 25.18 3.53
CA ALA A 464 -21.72 24.16 3.29
C ALA A 464 -22.83 24.25 4.34
N LYS A 465 -24.02 23.77 4.02
CA LYS A 465 -25.18 23.83 4.95
C LYS A 465 -24.91 23.18 6.30
N SER A 466 -24.01 22.20 6.34
CA SER A 466 -23.71 21.36 7.50
C SER A 466 -22.27 21.52 8.03
N ALA A 467 -21.46 22.43 7.46
CA ALA A 467 -20.08 22.65 7.89
C ALA A 467 -19.81 24.14 8.09
N SER A 468 -19.26 24.50 9.26
CA SER A 468 -18.86 25.87 9.53
C SER A 468 -17.59 26.26 8.76
N LEU A 469 -17.47 27.53 8.37
CA LEU A 469 -16.24 28.04 7.76
C LEU A 469 -15.02 27.87 8.69
N GLU A 470 -15.20 28.00 9.99
CA GLU A 470 -14.13 27.77 10.97
C GLU A 470 -13.60 26.31 10.91
N ALA A 471 -14.48 25.32 10.83
CA ALA A 471 -14.09 23.92 10.68
C ALA A 471 -13.38 23.66 9.34
N LEU A 472 -13.82 24.32 8.27
CA LEU A 472 -13.24 24.20 6.94
C LEU A 472 -11.86 24.86 6.86
N HIS A 473 -11.65 26.02 7.47
CA HIS A 473 -10.35 26.71 7.48
C HIS A 473 -9.25 25.96 8.24
N LYS A 474 -9.60 25.02 9.13
CA LYS A 474 -8.62 24.13 9.75
C LYS A 474 -7.94 23.18 8.76
N LEU A 475 -8.47 23.07 7.56
CA LEU A 475 -7.94 22.23 6.48
C LEU A 475 -7.18 23.04 5.42
N ASP A 476 -6.93 24.34 5.60
CA ASP A 476 -6.32 25.19 4.59
C ASP A 476 -4.97 24.64 4.09
N ASP A 477 -4.14 24.08 4.98
CA ASP A 477 -2.82 23.54 4.64
C ASP A 477 -2.87 22.20 3.85
N VAL A 478 -4.02 21.55 3.78
CA VAL A 478 -4.21 20.25 3.11
C VAL A 478 -5.16 20.33 1.91
N GLN A 479 -5.64 21.54 1.58
CA GLN A 479 -6.47 21.75 0.39
C GLN A 479 -5.65 21.53 -0.88
N ALA A 480 -6.29 20.97 -1.90
CA ALA A 480 -5.74 21.02 -3.26
C ALA A 480 -5.65 22.48 -3.76
N THR A 481 -4.83 22.76 -4.75
CA THR A 481 -4.81 24.09 -5.36
C THR A 481 -6.06 24.34 -6.21
N GLN A 482 -6.35 25.61 -6.49
CA GLN A 482 -7.51 25.95 -7.34
C GLN A 482 -7.36 25.39 -8.76
N PHE A 483 -6.12 25.33 -9.29
CA PHE A 483 -5.88 24.73 -10.60
C PHE A 483 -6.09 23.22 -10.60
N MET A 484 -5.66 22.52 -9.56
CA MET A 484 -5.96 21.07 -9.41
C MET A 484 -7.45 20.82 -9.41
N VAL A 485 -8.22 21.60 -8.64
CA VAL A 485 -9.69 21.43 -8.57
C VAL A 485 -10.34 21.73 -9.91
N ASN A 486 -9.96 22.81 -10.58
CA ASN A 486 -10.53 23.17 -11.89
C ASN A 486 -10.28 22.06 -12.93
N GLU A 487 -9.04 21.55 -12.96
CA GLU A 487 -8.65 20.51 -13.89
C GLU A 487 -9.36 19.18 -13.57
N LEU A 488 -9.44 18.82 -12.30
CA LEU A 488 -10.15 17.62 -11.89
C LEU A 488 -11.66 17.68 -12.21
N MET A 489 -12.29 18.85 -12.02
CA MET A 489 -13.69 19.06 -12.41
C MET A 489 -13.91 18.92 -13.92
N ASN A 490 -12.94 19.36 -14.75
CA ASN A 490 -12.99 19.14 -16.19
C ASN A 490 -12.92 17.66 -16.54
N GLN A 491 -11.99 16.93 -15.96
CA GLN A 491 -11.83 15.49 -16.20
C GLN A 491 -13.03 14.67 -15.68
N LEU A 492 -13.62 15.06 -14.54
CA LEU A 492 -14.87 14.46 -14.06
C LEU A 492 -16.02 14.64 -15.05
N ARG A 493 -16.15 15.82 -15.69
CA ARG A 493 -17.15 16.05 -16.75
C ARG A 493 -16.86 15.19 -17.98
N GLU A 494 -15.60 15.07 -18.39
CA GLU A 494 -15.23 14.18 -19.49
C GLU A 494 -15.58 12.72 -19.19
N LEU A 495 -15.27 12.23 -17.98
CA LEU A 495 -15.58 10.85 -17.58
C LEU A 495 -17.09 10.59 -17.50
N HIS A 496 -17.87 11.48 -16.89
CA HIS A 496 -19.30 11.23 -16.62
C HIS A 496 -20.24 11.77 -17.71
N GLY A 497 -19.79 12.69 -18.54
CA GLY A 497 -20.54 13.32 -19.61
C GLY A 497 -21.01 14.74 -19.28
N ASP A 498 -21.03 15.59 -20.30
CA ASP A 498 -21.36 17.02 -20.16
C ASP A 498 -22.80 17.28 -19.69
N SER A 499 -23.69 16.30 -19.82
CA SER A 499 -25.09 16.41 -19.38
C SER A 499 -25.28 16.18 -17.88
N VAL A 500 -24.24 15.69 -17.18
CA VAL A 500 -24.30 15.44 -15.74
C VAL A 500 -24.04 16.73 -14.99
N ASP A 501 -24.97 17.11 -14.11
CA ASP A 501 -24.80 18.27 -13.24
C ASP A 501 -23.88 17.95 -12.06
N ILE A 502 -22.57 18.14 -12.27
CA ILE A 502 -21.54 17.96 -11.23
C ILE A 502 -21.38 19.30 -10.49
N PRO A 503 -21.83 19.39 -9.22
CA PRO A 503 -21.67 20.62 -8.44
C PRO A 503 -20.21 20.88 -8.10
N GLU A 504 -19.87 22.13 -7.79
CA GLU A 504 -18.56 22.47 -7.25
C GLU A 504 -18.38 21.84 -5.85
N PRO A 505 -17.21 21.29 -5.52
CA PRO A 505 -16.92 20.83 -4.18
C PRO A 505 -16.93 22.00 -3.19
N TYR A 506 -17.24 21.74 -1.92
CA TYR A 506 -17.11 22.75 -0.87
C TYR A 506 -15.79 22.64 -0.10
N VAL A 507 -15.12 21.51 -0.18
CA VAL A 507 -13.85 21.20 0.51
C VAL A 507 -13.08 20.16 -0.30
N THR A 508 -11.75 20.19 -0.19
CA THR A 508 -10.86 19.18 -0.76
C THR A 508 -9.87 18.69 0.28
N TYR A 509 -9.19 17.60 -0.01
CA TYR A 509 -8.06 17.10 0.77
C TYR A 509 -7.07 16.44 -0.19
N PHE A 510 -5.83 16.90 -0.21
CA PHE A 510 -4.79 16.41 -1.10
C PHE A 510 -3.64 15.78 -0.31
N ARG A 511 -3.17 14.63 -0.74
CA ARG A 511 -1.98 13.99 -0.18
C ARG A 511 -1.13 13.40 -1.30
N ASP A 512 0.11 13.86 -1.36
CA ASP A 512 1.19 13.29 -2.16
C ASP A 512 2.13 12.50 -1.25
N TRP A 513 2.35 11.23 -1.58
CA TRP A 513 3.23 10.36 -0.83
C TRP A 513 4.67 10.32 -1.37
N THR A 514 4.98 11.10 -2.41
CA THR A 514 6.32 11.18 -3.00
C THR A 514 7.26 12.11 -2.25
N ASP A 515 6.71 13.00 -1.44
CA ASP A 515 7.49 13.92 -0.64
C ASP A 515 8.27 13.22 0.48
N ASP A 516 9.39 13.84 0.88
CA ASP A 516 10.17 13.36 2.03
C ASP A 516 9.30 13.33 3.30
N PRO A 517 9.39 12.33 4.13
CA PRO A 517 10.39 11.24 4.14
C PRO A 517 9.96 9.97 3.40
N TYR A 518 8.76 9.93 2.84
CA TYR A 518 8.21 8.69 2.30
C TYR A 518 8.83 8.33 0.94
N GLY A 519 8.87 9.27 0.02
CA GLY A 519 9.43 9.13 -1.33
C GLY A 519 8.61 8.26 -2.26
N ALA A 520 7.54 7.63 -1.77
CA ALA A 520 6.64 6.75 -2.53
C ALA A 520 5.37 6.44 -1.75
N GLY A 521 4.29 6.15 -2.45
CA GLY A 521 3.09 5.55 -1.85
C GLY A 521 3.32 4.09 -1.47
N TYR A 522 3.98 3.34 -2.33
CA TYR A 522 4.32 1.92 -2.15
C TYR A 522 5.55 1.55 -2.98
N HIS A 523 5.91 0.25 -3.03
CA HIS A 523 7.13 -0.22 -3.67
C HIS A 523 6.86 -1.46 -4.53
N ALA A 524 7.75 -1.71 -5.50
CA ALA A 524 7.79 -2.95 -6.27
C ALA A 524 9.24 -3.45 -6.42
N TRP A 525 9.42 -4.76 -6.49
CA TRP A 525 10.73 -5.36 -6.71
C TRP A 525 11.26 -5.04 -8.11
N LYS A 526 12.54 -4.72 -8.22
CA LYS A 526 13.21 -4.57 -9.53
C LYS A 526 13.51 -5.92 -10.15
N ALA A 527 13.41 -5.99 -11.47
CA ALA A 527 13.94 -7.11 -12.25
C ALA A 527 15.45 -7.30 -12.01
N GLY A 528 15.90 -8.56 -12.05
CA GLY A 528 17.30 -8.92 -11.86
C GLY A 528 17.75 -9.06 -10.40
N PHE A 529 16.86 -8.87 -9.43
CA PHE A 529 17.15 -9.13 -8.02
C PHE A 529 16.47 -10.42 -7.55
N SER A 530 17.22 -11.26 -6.85
CA SER A 530 16.69 -12.46 -6.20
C SER A 530 15.97 -12.07 -4.90
N VAL A 531 14.66 -11.94 -4.95
CA VAL A 531 13.84 -11.57 -3.78
C VAL A 531 14.05 -12.53 -2.62
N LYS A 532 14.17 -13.83 -2.92
CA LYS A 532 14.52 -14.89 -1.95
C LYS A 532 15.81 -14.61 -1.17
N GLU A 533 16.77 -13.90 -1.77
CA GLU A 533 18.02 -13.55 -1.11
C GLU A 533 17.97 -12.16 -0.46
N VAL A 534 17.30 -11.21 -1.10
CA VAL A 534 17.24 -9.82 -0.63
C VAL A 534 16.40 -9.69 0.64
N MET A 535 15.22 -10.30 0.71
CA MET A 535 14.35 -10.19 1.89
C MET A 535 15.03 -10.64 3.19
N PRO A 536 15.58 -11.86 3.30
CA PRO A 536 16.29 -12.27 4.51
C PRO A 536 17.51 -11.42 4.84
N TYR A 537 18.21 -10.95 3.78
CA TYR A 537 19.37 -10.07 3.96
C TYR A 537 18.97 -8.71 4.57
N MET A 538 17.88 -8.09 4.10
CA MET A 538 17.44 -6.78 4.60
C MET A 538 17.00 -6.84 6.07
N ARG A 539 16.44 -7.95 6.54
CA ARG A 539 16.08 -8.13 7.96
C ARG A 539 17.29 -8.09 8.89
N LYS A 540 18.51 -8.43 8.42
CA LYS A 540 19.76 -8.32 9.16
C LYS A 540 20.97 -8.18 8.21
N PRO A 541 21.22 -6.99 7.64
CA PRO A 541 22.21 -6.81 6.57
C PRO A 541 23.64 -7.09 7.02
N LEU A 542 23.97 -6.82 8.28
CA LEU A 542 25.29 -7.06 8.86
C LEU A 542 25.20 -8.14 9.93
N ALA A 543 25.84 -9.29 9.70
CA ALA A 543 25.72 -10.48 10.54
C ALA A 543 26.09 -10.23 12.01
N ASP A 544 27.13 -9.42 12.25
CA ASP A 544 27.66 -9.12 13.58
C ASP A 544 26.91 -7.98 14.30
N GLU A 545 26.00 -7.30 13.61
CA GLU A 545 25.25 -6.17 14.16
C GLU A 545 23.82 -6.56 14.53
N GLN A 546 23.24 -5.83 15.47
CA GLN A 546 21.81 -5.94 15.83
C GLN A 546 21.03 -4.79 15.22
N ILE A 547 21.13 -4.64 13.89
CA ILE A 547 20.45 -3.63 13.11
C ILE A 547 19.58 -4.34 12.07
N HIS A 548 18.31 -3.99 12.06
CA HIS A 548 17.27 -4.65 11.28
C HIS A 548 16.52 -3.64 10.43
N ILE A 549 16.26 -3.96 9.17
CA ILE A 549 15.40 -3.18 8.27
C ILE A 549 14.12 -3.98 8.06
N ILE A 550 12.97 -3.35 8.29
CA ILE A 550 11.65 -3.95 8.14
C ILE A 550 10.69 -2.97 7.45
N GLY A 551 9.59 -3.47 6.97
CA GLY A 551 8.51 -2.68 6.40
C GLY A 551 8.03 -3.22 5.06
N GLU A 552 6.95 -2.64 4.54
CA GLU A 552 6.32 -3.02 3.28
C GLU A 552 7.30 -3.04 2.10
N ALA A 553 8.26 -2.12 2.09
CA ALA A 553 9.18 -1.90 0.97
C ALA A 553 9.97 -3.16 0.55
N TYR A 554 10.35 -3.99 1.52
CA TYR A 554 11.13 -5.23 1.28
C TYR A 554 10.34 -6.49 1.62
N SER A 555 9.02 -6.45 1.48
CA SER A 555 8.12 -7.57 1.76
C SER A 555 7.72 -8.33 0.49
N ASP A 556 7.15 -9.51 0.69
CA ASP A 556 6.53 -10.31 -0.37
C ASP A 556 5.13 -9.79 -0.75
N GLN A 557 4.55 -8.90 0.06
CA GLN A 557 3.26 -8.26 -0.17
C GLN A 557 3.43 -6.74 -0.21
N GLN A 558 4.22 -6.25 -1.17
CA GLN A 558 4.43 -4.82 -1.37
C GLN A 558 3.10 -4.12 -1.70
N GLY A 559 2.94 -2.87 -1.23
CA GLY A 559 1.69 -2.12 -1.37
C GLY A 559 0.63 -2.42 -0.30
N TRP A 560 0.85 -3.41 0.58
CA TRP A 560 -0.12 -3.84 1.59
C TRP A 560 0.42 -3.70 3.02
N VAL A 561 -0.48 -3.41 3.95
CA VAL A 561 -0.17 -3.40 5.40
C VAL A 561 0.32 -4.77 5.87
N GLU A 562 -0.26 -5.84 5.31
CA GLU A 562 0.14 -7.22 5.61
C GLU A 562 1.62 -7.45 5.36
N GLY A 563 2.18 -6.92 4.26
CA GLY A 563 3.61 -7.04 3.98
C GLY A 563 4.47 -6.42 5.08
N ALA A 564 4.05 -5.27 5.63
CA ALA A 564 4.76 -4.64 6.73
C ALA A 564 4.72 -5.49 8.02
N PHE A 565 3.61 -6.15 8.29
CA PHE A 565 3.47 -7.04 9.44
C PHE A 565 4.22 -8.36 9.25
N CYS A 566 4.15 -8.96 8.07
CA CYS A 566 4.88 -10.19 7.76
C CYS A 566 6.39 -10.01 7.91
N GLU A 567 6.95 -8.91 7.39
CA GLU A 567 8.37 -8.60 7.53
C GLU A 567 8.78 -8.40 8.99
N ALA A 568 7.97 -7.68 9.76
CA ALA A 568 8.22 -7.50 11.18
C ALA A 568 8.16 -8.82 11.95
N GLU A 569 7.11 -9.64 11.73
CA GLU A 569 6.95 -10.93 12.40
C GLU A 569 8.10 -11.89 12.05
N LYS A 570 8.46 -12.00 10.77
CA LYS A 570 9.56 -12.86 10.33
C LYS A 570 10.90 -12.45 10.94
N MET A 571 11.17 -11.13 11.04
CA MET A 571 12.34 -10.58 11.69
C MET A 571 12.35 -10.92 13.19
N LEU A 572 11.23 -10.76 13.88
CA LEU A 572 11.09 -11.06 15.32
C LEU A 572 11.35 -12.53 15.62
N GLN A 573 10.79 -13.44 14.85
CA GLN A 573 11.02 -14.88 15.01
C GLN A 573 12.48 -15.25 14.74
N THR A 574 13.05 -14.74 13.65
CA THR A 574 14.38 -15.14 13.20
C THR A 574 15.50 -14.55 14.07
N HIS A 575 15.39 -13.27 14.45
CA HIS A 575 16.50 -12.55 15.09
C HIS A 575 16.26 -12.27 16.56
N PHE A 576 15.03 -12.02 17.01
CA PHE A 576 14.69 -11.85 18.41
C PHE A 576 14.24 -13.15 19.09
N LYS A 577 14.03 -14.23 18.32
CA LYS A 577 13.63 -15.54 18.84
C LYS A 577 12.28 -15.51 19.57
N LEU A 578 11.35 -14.72 19.07
CA LEU A 578 9.98 -14.77 19.53
C LEU A 578 9.29 -16.05 19.01
N ASP A 579 8.39 -16.57 19.82
CA ASP A 579 7.54 -17.67 19.42
C ASP A 579 6.53 -17.23 18.37
N TRP A 580 6.04 -18.19 17.58
CA TRP A 580 4.95 -17.96 16.65
C TRP A 580 3.72 -17.46 17.41
N PRO A 581 3.04 -16.40 16.94
CA PRO A 581 1.88 -15.86 17.63
C PRO A 581 0.78 -16.92 17.76
N TYR A 582 0.23 -17.11 18.96
CA TYR A 582 -0.82 -18.12 19.21
C TYR A 582 -2.12 -17.88 18.44
N TRP A 583 -2.31 -16.66 17.94
CA TRP A 583 -3.49 -16.21 17.20
C TRP A 583 -3.31 -16.27 15.67
N LEU A 584 -2.11 -16.58 15.17
CA LEU A 584 -1.80 -16.69 13.74
C LEU A 584 -1.72 -18.18 13.37
N ASP A 585 -2.31 -18.57 12.23
CA ASP A 585 -2.18 -19.93 11.73
C ASP A 585 -0.70 -20.28 11.51
N ARG A 586 -0.29 -21.44 11.99
CA ARG A 586 1.11 -21.90 11.90
C ARG A 586 1.58 -22.16 10.48
N GLU A 587 0.65 -22.40 9.57
CA GLU A 587 0.92 -22.63 8.16
C GLU A 587 0.90 -21.33 7.33
N TYR A 588 0.52 -20.19 7.96
CA TYR A 588 0.48 -18.93 7.27
C TYR A 588 1.85 -18.52 6.71
N TYR A 589 1.87 -18.09 5.46
CA TYR A 589 3.11 -17.74 4.78
C TYR A 589 3.50 -16.29 5.04
N LEU A 590 4.66 -16.09 5.66
CA LEU A 590 5.21 -14.76 6.00
C LEU A 590 6.22 -14.21 4.98
N GLY A 591 6.35 -14.83 3.84
CA GLY A 591 7.41 -14.52 2.87
C GLY A 591 8.72 -15.32 3.11
N TRP A 592 9.70 -15.10 2.25
CA TRP A 592 11.03 -15.73 2.26
C TRP A 592 11.79 -15.60 3.58
#